data_148cabaabe0da83fd7096b99ff61fd1c
#
_entry.id   148cabaabe0da83fd7096b99ff61fd1c
#
_cell.length_a   1.000
_cell.length_b   1.000
_cell.length_c   1.000
_cell.angle_alpha   90.00
_cell.angle_beta   90.00
_cell.angle_gamma   90.00
#
_symmetry.space_group_name_H-M   'P 1'
#
loop_
_entity.id
_entity.type
_entity.pdbx_description
1 polymer ?
#
loop_
_entity_poly.entity_id
_entity_poly.type
_entity_poly.pdbx_seq_one_letter_code
_entity_poly.pdbx_strand_id
1 'polypeptide(L)'
;DVRYENFDIRNDDTLENPAFLGHTFDAVIANPPYSAKWTADSKFENDERFSGYGKLAPKSKADFAFIQHMVHYLDDEGTMAVVLPHGVLFRGAAEGVIRRYLIEEKNY
;
A
#
# COMPACT_ATOMS: atom_id res chain seq x y z
N ASP A 1 -4.54 23.46 -7.51
CA ASP A 1 -5.30 24.49 -6.82
C ASP A 1 -6.01 23.89 -5.61
N VAL A 2 -5.70 24.36 -4.41
CA VAL A 2 -6.32 23.84 -3.19
C VAL A 2 -7.44 24.77 -2.76
N ARG A 3 -8.68 24.26 -2.76
CA ARG A 3 -9.87 24.98 -2.30
C ARG A 3 -10.62 24.12 -1.31
N TYR A 4 -11.46 24.73 -0.46
CA TYR A 4 -12.19 23.98 0.57
C TYR A 4 -13.03 22.84 -0.01
N GLU A 5 -13.63 23.02 -1.17
CA GLU A 5 -14.47 22.02 -1.81
C GLU A 5 -13.69 21.00 -2.64
N ASN A 6 -12.37 21.16 -2.80
CA ASN A 6 -11.56 20.32 -3.67
C ASN A 6 -10.71 19.30 -2.93
N PHE A 7 -10.89 19.14 -1.62
CA PHE A 7 -10.12 18.16 -0.88
C PHE A 7 -10.94 17.49 0.22
N ASP A 8 -10.46 16.32 0.63
CA ASP A 8 -11.04 15.56 1.73
C ASP A 8 -9.87 15.04 2.57
N ILE A 9 -9.85 15.39 3.85
CA ILE A 9 -8.80 14.98 4.78
C ILE A 9 -9.43 14.10 5.85
N ARG A 10 -8.85 12.93 6.07
CA ARG A 10 -9.29 12.00 7.10
C ARG A 10 -8.14 11.69 8.04
N ASN A 11 -8.47 11.59 9.32
CA ASN A 11 -7.51 11.24 10.37
C ASN A 11 -7.89 9.86 10.91
N ASP A 12 -7.23 8.82 10.38
CA ASP A 12 -7.52 7.44 10.78
C ASP A 12 -6.31 6.56 10.49
N ASP A 13 -6.33 5.31 10.98
CA ASP A 13 -5.33 4.33 10.61
C ASP A 13 -5.63 3.83 9.19
N THR A 14 -4.78 4.21 8.26
CA THR A 14 -4.98 3.94 6.84
C THR A 14 -5.02 2.45 6.51
N LEU A 15 -4.25 1.64 7.20
CA LEU A 15 -4.23 0.19 6.95
C LEU A 15 -5.44 -0.51 7.57
N GLU A 16 -5.78 -0.14 8.82
CA GLU A 16 -6.89 -0.75 9.53
C GLU A 16 -8.25 -0.25 9.04
N ASN A 17 -8.32 1.01 8.69
CA ASN A 17 -9.58 1.71 8.46
C ASN A 17 -9.48 2.66 7.28
N PRO A 18 -9.28 2.13 6.06
CA PRO A 18 -9.11 2.96 4.87
C PRO A 18 -10.35 3.79 4.57
N ALA A 19 -10.17 5.09 4.35
CA ALA A 19 -11.27 6.05 4.23
C ALA A 19 -11.88 6.14 2.83
N PHE A 20 -11.12 5.78 1.79
CA PHE A 20 -11.49 6.04 0.41
C PHE A 20 -11.63 4.79 -0.46
N LEU A 21 -11.91 3.63 0.13
CA LEU A 21 -12.12 2.40 -0.64
C LEU A 21 -13.20 2.62 -1.70
N GLY A 22 -12.94 2.09 -2.89
CA GLY A 22 -13.84 2.28 -4.03
C GLY A 22 -13.48 3.44 -4.93
N HIS A 23 -12.51 4.26 -4.54
CA HIS A 23 -12.00 5.37 -5.35
C HIS A 23 -10.65 5.04 -5.95
N THR A 24 -10.33 5.62 -7.10
CA THR A 24 -8.99 5.57 -7.69
C THR A 24 -8.50 6.98 -7.95
N PHE A 25 -7.17 7.13 -8.03
CA PHE A 25 -6.54 8.44 -8.17
C PHE A 25 -5.48 8.41 -9.27
N ASP A 26 -5.33 9.53 -9.95
CA ASP A 26 -4.32 9.70 -11.01
C ASP A 26 -2.91 9.78 -10.45
N ALA A 27 -2.77 10.23 -9.23
CA ALA A 27 -1.49 10.29 -8.55
C ALA A 27 -1.64 9.88 -7.10
N VAL A 28 -0.73 9.02 -6.64
CA VAL A 28 -0.68 8.58 -5.25
C VAL A 28 0.74 8.80 -4.74
N ILE A 29 0.88 9.63 -3.72
CA ILE A 29 2.20 9.93 -3.16
C ILE A 29 2.19 9.72 -1.65
N ALA A 30 3.29 9.22 -1.10
CA ALA A 30 3.41 9.03 0.33
C ALA A 30 4.85 8.97 0.80
N ASN A 31 5.05 9.34 2.05
CA ASN A 31 6.27 9.09 2.80
C ASN A 31 5.83 8.34 4.08
N PRO A 32 5.52 7.05 3.97
CA PRO A 32 5.01 6.30 5.11
C PRO A 32 6.09 6.07 6.16
N PRO A 33 5.69 5.75 7.40
CA PRO A 33 6.68 5.45 8.44
C PRO A 33 7.47 4.19 8.07
N TYR A 34 8.80 4.27 8.19
CA TYR A 34 9.67 3.16 7.84
C TYR A 34 9.56 2.02 8.86
N SER A 35 9.41 0.80 8.33
CA SER A 35 9.42 -0.43 9.15
C SER A 35 8.48 -0.34 10.35
N ALA A 36 7.32 0.29 10.18
CA ALA A 36 6.32 0.38 11.22
C ALA A 36 5.70 -0.99 11.50
N LYS A 37 5.33 -1.21 12.74
CA LYS A 37 4.60 -2.42 13.13
C LYS A 37 3.12 -2.26 12.77
N TRP A 38 2.49 -3.36 12.37
CA TRP A 38 1.05 -3.42 12.13
C TRP A 38 0.51 -4.80 12.53
N THR A 39 -0.81 -4.96 12.54
CA THR A 39 -1.40 -6.20 13.05
C THR A 39 -1.15 -7.41 12.15
N ALA A 40 -1.09 -7.21 10.84
CA ALA A 40 -1.05 -8.28 9.85
C ALA A 40 -2.11 -9.36 10.17
N ASP A 41 -3.29 -8.91 10.61
CA ASP A 41 -4.37 -9.79 11.03
C ASP A 41 -4.86 -10.64 9.85
N SER A 42 -5.25 -11.88 10.11
CA SER A 42 -5.74 -12.79 9.07
C SER A 42 -6.94 -12.24 8.31
N LYS A 43 -7.72 -11.31 8.89
CA LYS A 43 -8.81 -10.65 8.18
C LYS A 43 -8.35 -9.94 6.90
N PHE A 44 -7.09 -9.49 6.86
CA PHE A 44 -6.54 -8.81 5.69
C PHE A 44 -6.24 -9.76 4.54
N GLU A 45 -6.23 -11.05 4.76
CA GLU A 45 -6.07 -12.02 3.67
C GLU A 45 -7.23 -11.96 2.68
N ASN A 46 -8.39 -11.51 3.13
CA ASN A 46 -9.58 -11.32 2.30
C ASN A 46 -9.81 -9.85 1.92
N ASP A 47 -8.94 -8.95 2.34
CA ASP A 47 -9.01 -7.53 1.97
C ASP A 47 -8.55 -7.38 0.52
N GLU A 48 -9.33 -6.70 -0.31
CA GLU A 48 -9.05 -6.58 -1.74
C GLU A 48 -7.70 -5.92 -2.05
N ARG A 49 -7.16 -5.12 -1.11
CA ARG A 49 -5.84 -4.51 -1.27
C ARG A 49 -4.72 -5.53 -1.22
N PHE A 50 -4.92 -6.65 -0.51
CA PHE A 50 -3.87 -7.61 -0.18
C PHE A 50 -4.13 -9.03 -0.70
N SER A 51 -5.36 -9.35 -1.04
CA SER A 51 -5.79 -10.74 -1.27
C SER A 51 -5.10 -11.44 -2.45
N GLY A 52 -4.73 -10.70 -3.47
CA GLY A 52 -4.15 -11.30 -4.67
C GLY A 52 -2.68 -11.67 -4.57
N TYR A 53 -2.00 -11.26 -3.51
CA TYR A 53 -0.53 -11.38 -3.42
C TYR A 53 -0.04 -12.70 -2.82
N GLY A 54 -0.91 -13.44 -2.16
CA GLY A 54 -0.57 -14.73 -1.54
C GLY A 54 0.07 -14.65 -0.16
N LYS A 55 0.57 -13.50 0.24
CA LYS A 55 1.16 -13.24 1.56
C LYS A 55 0.86 -11.83 2.03
N LEU A 56 0.72 -11.68 3.35
CA LEU A 56 0.68 -10.36 3.97
C LEU A 56 2.09 -9.89 4.30
N ALA A 57 2.30 -8.58 4.32
CA ALA A 57 3.55 -8.00 4.82
C ALA A 57 3.77 -8.42 6.28
N PRO A 58 5.03 -8.57 6.72
CA PRO A 58 5.29 -9.01 8.09
C PRO A 58 4.83 -7.99 9.12
N LYS A 59 4.42 -8.48 10.29
CA LYS A 59 3.95 -7.63 11.41
C LYS A 59 4.96 -6.57 11.82
N SER A 60 6.24 -6.88 11.68
CA SER A 60 7.32 -5.99 12.10
C SER A 60 7.65 -4.91 11.09
N LYS A 61 7.15 -5.04 9.86
CA LYS A 61 7.49 -4.12 8.76
C LYS A 61 6.29 -3.96 7.84
N ALA A 62 5.54 -2.89 8.04
CA ALA A 62 4.37 -2.58 7.24
C ALA A 62 4.70 -1.94 5.88
N ASP A 63 5.97 -1.82 5.51
CA ASP A 63 6.39 -1.11 4.30
C ASP A 63 5.61 -1.56 3.07
N PHE A 64 5.55 -2.87 2.80
CA PHE A 64 4.80 -3.38 1.66
C PHE A 64 3.28 -3.30 1.83
N ALA A 65 2.77 -3.29 3.06
CA ALA A 65 1.35 -3.07 3.28
C ALA A 65 0.94 -1.67 2.80
N PHE A 66 1.76 -0.66 3.06
CA PHE A 66 1.53 0.68 2.53
C PHE A 66 1.64 0.73 1.00
N ILE A 67 2.61 0.03 0.43
CA ILE A 67 2.74 -0.05 -1.03
C ILE A 67 1.49 -0.69 -1.65
N GLN A 68 1.03 -1.81 -1.11
CA GLN A 68 -0.16 -2.50 -1.60
C GLN A 68 -1.40 -1.62 -1.48
N HIS A 69 -1.53 -0.89 -0.37
CA HIS A 69 -2.60 0.08 -0.17
C HIS A 69 -2.58 1.16 -1.25
N MET A 70 -1.41 1.74 -1.51
CA MET A 70 -1.26 2.79 -2.52
C MET A 70 -1.56 2.27 -3.93
N VAL A 71 -1.06 1.09 -4.27
CA VAL A 71 -1.29 0.48 -5.58
C VAL A 71 -2.78 0.22 -5.80
N HIS A 72 -3.49 -0.17 -4.76
CA HIS A 72 -4.94 -0.41 -4.85
C HIS A 72 -5.71 0.86 -5.24
N TYR A 73 -5.24 2.02 -4.80
CA TYR A 73 -5.88 3.30 -5.13
C TYR A 73 -5.40 3.92 -6.44
N LEU A 74 -4.37 3.35 -7.05
CA LEU A 74 -3.80 3.92 -8.27
C LEU A 74 -4.66 3.56 -9.47
N ASP A 75 -5.04 4.58 -10.25
CA ASP A 75 -5.74 4.38 -11.52
C ASP A 75 -4.82 3.69 -12.52
N ASP A 76 -5.40 3.05 -13.55
CA ASP A 76 -4.65 2.28 -14.55
C ASP A 76 -3.56 3.09 -15.23
N GLU A 77 -3.80 4.37 -15.45
CA GLU A 77 -2.84 5.30 -16.06
C GLU A 77 -2.20 6.25 -15.05
N GLY A 78 -2.39 5.96 -13.76
CA GLY A 78 -1.88 6.81 -12.69
C GLY A 78 -0.40 6.65 -12.43
N THR A 79 0.15 7.61 -11.69
CA THR A 79 1.55 7.61 -11.28
C THR A 79 1.65 7.60 -9.76
N MET A 80 2.56 6.80 -9.23
CA MET A 80 2.77 6.68 -7.80
C MET A 80 4.22 7.00 -7.44
N ALA A 81 4.40 7.75 -6.35
CA ALA A 81 5.72 8.02 -5.79
C ALA A 81 5.69 7.77 -4.29
N VAL A 82 6.67 7.03 -3.78
CA VAL A 82 6.73 6.67 -2.37
C VAL A 82 8.17 6.65 -1.90
N VAL A 83 8.41 7.14 -0.69
CA VAL A 83 9.72 7.11 -0.05
C VAL A 83 9.77 5.89 0.87
N LEU A 84 10.74 5.01 0.65
CA LEU A 84 10.82 3.73 1.34
C LEU A 84 12.24 3.46 1.83
N PRO A 85 12.39 2.60 2.86
CA PRO A 85 13.73 2.14 3.24
C PRO A 85 14.33 1.26 2.17
N HIS A 86 15.64 1.32 2.01
CA HIS A 86 16.38 0.59 0.96
C HIS A 86 16.12 -0.92 1.00
N GLY A 87 15.92 -1.48 2.19
CA GLY A 87 15.70 -2.92 2.38
C GLY A 87 14.53 -3.50 1.58
N VAL A 88 13.52 -2.69 1.22
CA VAL A 88 12.38 -3.19 0.43
C VAL A 88 12.81 -3.75 -0.92
N LEU A 89 13.97 -3.37 -1.43
CA LEU A 89 14.46 -3.82 -2.73
C LEU A 89 15.02 -5.24 -2.71
N PHE A 90 15.36 -5.78 -1.54
CA PHE A 90 16.02 -7.07 -1.48
C PHE A 90 15.61 -8.00 -0.35
N ARG A 91 14.83 -7.56 0.63
CA ARG A 91 14.37 -8.45 1.70
C ARG A 91 13.53 -9.59 1.14
N GLY A 92 13.71 -10.78 1.69
CA GLY A 92 13.05 -12.00 1.23
C GLY A 92 11.75 -12.32 1.97
N ALA A 93 11.42 -13.63 2.02
CA ALA A 93 10.21 -14.14 2.68
C ALA A 93 8.94 -13.48 2.14
N ALA A 94 8.02 -13.07 3.02
CA ALA A 94 6.75 -12.45 2.61
C ALA A 94 6.94 -11.21 1.75
N GLU A 95 7.93 -10.38 2.09
CA GLU A 95 8.23 -9.19 1.29
C GLU A 95 8.72 -9.54 -0.12
N GLY A 96 9.51 -10.61 -0.24
CA GLY A 96 9.95 -11.10 -1.55
C GLY A 96 8.79 -11.56 -2.41
N VAL A 97 7.81 -12.25 -1.83
CA VAL A 97 6.61 -12.70 -2.55
C VAL A 97 5.81 -11.51 -3.07
N ILE A 98 5.59 -10.51 -2.23
CA ILE A 98 4.83 -9.32 -2.61
C ILE A 98 5.55 -8.54 -3.71
N ARG A 99 6.86 -8.33 -3.56
CA ARG A 99 7.67 -7.62 -4.55
C ARG A 99 7.62 -8.33 -5.91
N ARG A 100 7.75 -9.65 -5.91
CA ARG A 100 7.68 -10.45 -7.14
C ARG A 100 6.34 -10.28 -7.84
N TYR A 101 5.25 -10.33 -7.09
CA TYR A 101 3.91 -10.15 -7.64
C TYR A 101 3.76 -8.75 -8.28
N LEU A 102 4.25 -7.71 -7.62
CA LEU A 102 4.18 -6.36 -8.16
C LEU A 102 4.93 -6.23 -9.49
N ILE A 103 6.10 -6.88 -9.60
CA ILE A 103 6.92 -6.80 -10.79
C ILE A 103 6.38 -7.69 -11.91
N GLU A 104 6.08 -8.95 -11.61
CA GLU A 104 5.72 -9.94 -12.62
C GLU A 104 4.26 -9.88 -13.06
N GLU A 105 3.35 -9.66 -12.12
CA GLU A 105 1.92 -9.69 -12.40
C GLU A 105 1.32 -8.30 -12.64
N LYS A 106 1.82 -7.30 -11.93
CA LYS A 106 1.31 -5.92 -12.02
C LYS A 106 2.17 -5.01 -12.90
N ASN A 107 3.37 -5.43 -13.26
CA ASN A 107 4.30 -4.66 -14.11
C ASN A 107 4.73 -3.31 -13.52
N TYR A 108 4.91 -3.25 -12.23
CA TYR A 108 5.40 -2.04 -11.57
C TYR A 108 6.91 -2.02 -11.41
#